data_91e59406dd0ce85d82d43cba38cd71c8
#
_entry.id   91e59406dd0ce85d82d43cba38cd71c8
#
_cell.length_a   1.000
_cell.length_b   1.000
_cell.length_c   1.000
_cell.angle_alpha   90.00
_cell.angle_beta   90.00
_cell.angle_gamma   90.00
#
_symmetry.space_group_name_H-M   'P 1'
#
loop_
_entity.id
_entity.type
_entity.pdbx_description
1 polymer ?
#
loop_
_entity_poly.entity_id
_entity_poly.type
_entity_poly.pdbx_seq_one_letter_code
_entity_poly.pdbx_strand_id
1 'polypeptide(L)'
;MNYELLVSLQYNLSEMRKEERYQRILDHFRQQMPEVNTELEFGSVFQLLVAVVLSAQCTDKRVNQVTPELFAHYPDARTMATAEPEDLLKYIGSVSYPNAKAEHLVRMARILVEKHGGEVPSDMNLLLELPGVGRKTANVIQSVAFGKSTLAVDTHVFRVAHRLGLVSKRDNTPYKVELALTRYIPADDIPRAHHWLLLHGRYVCTSRKPHCEKCDLADLCPKLIEGSKL
;
A
#
# COMPACT_ATOMS: atom_id res chain seq x y z
N MET A 1 -8.87 23.73 -27.64
CA MET A 1 -7.60 23.89 -26.91
C MET A 1 -6.54 24.17 -27.98
N ASN A 2 -5.87 25.32 -27.91
CA ASN A 2 -5.02 25.83 -29.01
C ASN A 2 -3.73 24.98 -29.08
N TYR A 3 -3.28 24.63 -30.29
CA TYR A 3 -2.07 23.84 -30.55
C TYR A 3 -0.81 24.45 -29.90
N GLU A 4 -0.71 25.79 -29.88
CA GLU A 4 0.38 26.50 -29.18
C GLU A 4 0.37 26.32 -27.68
N LEU A 5 -0.80 26.19 -27.05
CA LEU A 5 -0.92 25.93 -25.61
C LEU A 5 -0.48 24.48 -25.27
N LEU A 6 -0.78 23.52 -26.15
CA LEU A 6 -0.32 22.13 -26.03
C LEU A 6 1.20 22.03 -26.18
N VAL A 7 1.78 22.75 -27.14
CA VAL A 7 3.23 22.77 -27.36
C VAL A 7 3.96 23.45 -26.20
N SER A 8 3.42 24.54 -25.67
CA SER A 8 4.02 25.23 -24.50
C SER A 8 3.94 24.39 -23.22
N LEU A 9 2.84 23.66 -23.01
CA LEU A 9 2.68 22.72 -21.90
C LEU A 9 3.63 21.51 -22.04
N GLN A 10 3.82 21.02 -23.26
CA GLN A 10 4.77 19.92 -23.55
C GLN A 10 6.22 20.34 -23.27
N TYR A 11 6.60 21.57 -23.65
CA TYR A 11 7.94 22.10 -23.42
C TYR A 11 8.23 22.24 -21.91
N ASN A 12 7.27 22.77 -21.14
CA ASN A 12 7.40 22.93 -19.68
C ASN A 12 7.58 21.62 -18.89
N LEU A 13 7.02 20.53 -19.35
CA LEU A 13 7.08 19.26 -18.62
C LEU A 13 8.31 18.41 -18.94
N SER A 14 8.88 18.53 -20.16
CA SER A 14 10.17 17.91 -20.50
C SER A 14 11.34 18.57 -19.77
N GLU A 15 11.20 19.85 -19.40
CA GLU A 15 12.20 20.64 -18.67
C GLU A 15 11.95 20.64 -17.15
N MET A 16 10.79 20.17 -16.67
CA MET A 16 10.47 20.14 -15.25
C MET A 16 11.44 19.23 -14.50
N ARG A 17 12.17 19.80 -13.54
CA ARG A 17 13.05 19.04 -12.68
C ARG A 17 12.25 18.02 -11.86
N LYS A 18 12.89 16.91 -11.52
CA LYS A 18 12.27 15.80 -10.80
C LYS A 18 11.72 16.26 -9.44
N GLU A 19 12.48 17.06 -8.73
CA GLU A 19 12.10 17.64 -7.43
C GLU A 19 10.84 18.48 -7.51
N GLU A 20 10.73 19.33 -8.53
CA GLU A 20 9.54 20.16 -8.77
C GLU A 20 8.30 19.32 -9.06
N ARG A 21 8.46 18.25 -9.85
CA ARG A 21 7.38 17.30 -10.13
C ARG A 21 6.88 16.62 -8.87
N TYR A 22 7.79 16.16 -8.02
CA TYR A 22 7.43 15.61 -6.72
C TYR A 22 6.66 16.61 -5.88
N GLN A 23 7.18 17.83 -5.74
CA GLN A 23 6.56 18.89 -4.94
C GLN A 23 5.13 19.15 -5.40
N ARG A 24 4.91 19.40 -6.69
CA ARG A 24 3.57 19.70 -7.24
C ARG A 24 2.59 18.54 -7.08
N ILE A 25 3.03 17.30 -7.26
CA ILE A 25 2.18 16.11 -7.08
C ILE A 25 1.85 15.90 -5.60
N LEU A 26 2.82 16.07 -4.70
CA LEU A 26 2.58 15.95 -3.26
C LEU A 26 1.66 17.06 -2.74
N ASP A 27 1.85 18.31 -3.20
CA ASP A 27 0.98 19.42 -2.82
C ASP A 27 -0.46 19.19 -3.26
N HIS A 28 -0.67 18.65 -4.46
CA HIS A 28 -2.00 18.24 -4.92
C HIS A 28 -2.62 17.19 -3.97
N PHE A 29 -1.89 16.13 -3.62
CA PHE A 29 -2.41 15.10 -2.73
C PHE A 29 -2.66 15.61 -1.30
N ARG A 30 -1.80 16.47 -0.77
CA ARG A 30 -2.00 17.11 0.55
C ARG A 30 -3.30 17.93 0.59
N GLN A 31 -3.63 18.62 -0.52
CA GLN A 31 -4.85 19.41 -0.62
C GLN A 31 -6.10 18.56 -0.81
N GLN A 32 -6.04 17.53 -1.68
CA GLN A 32 -7.20 16.71 -2.02
C GLN A 32 -7.49 15.61 -1.00
N MET A 33 -6.45 15.07 -0.36
CA MET A 33 -6.54 13.97 0.60
C MET A 33 -5.64 14.25 1.83
N PRO A 34 -5.95 15.29 2.62
CA PRO A 34 -5.13 15.67 3.79
C PRO A 34 -5.10 14.56 4.83
N GLU A 35 -6.24 13.89 5.02
CA GLU A 35 -6.37 12.72 5.88
C GLU A 35 -6.67 11.50 5.02
N VAL A 36 -5.73 10.57 4.97
CA VAL A 36 -5.84 9.33 4.24
C VAL A 36 -5.29 8.18 5.07
N ASN A 37 -6.02 7.07 5.07
CA ASN A 37 -5.64 5.89 5.83
C ASN A 37 -5.95 4.62 5.04
N THR A 38 -5.63 3.46 5.61
CA THR A 38 -6.01 2.17 5.05
C THR A 38 -7.53 1.99 5.02
N GLU A 39 -8.03 1.26 4.03
CA GLU A 39 -9.44 0.86 3.95
C GLU A 39 -9.74 -0.41 4.79
N LEU A 40 -8.71 -1.03 5.39
CA LEU A 40 -8.89 -2.17 6.28
C LEU A 40 -9.42 -1.73 7.65
N GLU A 41 -10.36 -2.49 8.20
CA GLU A 41 -10.97 -2.25 9.51
C GLU A 41 -10.27 -3.09 10.58
N PHE A 42 -9.85 -2.45 11.69
CA PHE A 42 -9.14 -3.10 12.80
C PHE A 42 -9.27 -2.29 14.09
N GLY A 43 -9.19 -2.97 15.23
CA GLY A 43 -9.22 -2.36 16.58
C GLY A 43 -7.89 -2.42 17.32
N SER A 44 -6.89 -3.16 16.79
CA SER A 44 -5.56 -3.29 17.43
C SER A 44 -4.47 -3.51 16.37
N VAL A 45 -3.20 -3.35 16.77
CA VAL A 45 -2.04 -3.60 15.89
C VAL A 45 -2.01 -5.06 15.44
N PHE A 46 -2.37 -6.00 16.31
CA PHE A 46 -2.49 -7.41 15.96
C PHE A 46 -3.57 -7.63 14.89
N GLN A 47 -4.75 -7.03 15.06
CA GLN A 47 -5.83 -7.14 14.09
C GLN A 47 -5.45 -6.51 12.74
N LEU A 48 -4.74 -5.38 12.74
CA LEU A 48 -4.17 -4.81 11.51
C LEU A 48 -3.23 -5.80 10.83
N LEU A 49 -2.31 -6.43 11.57
CA LEU A 49 -1.36 -7.40 11.02
C LEU A 49 -2.11 -8.58 10.37
N VAL A 50 -3.10 -9.15 11.07
CA VAL A 50 -3.97 -10.22 10.54
C VAL A 50 -4.69 -9.75 9.26
N ALA A 51 -5.33 -8.58 9.28
CA ALA A 51 -6.04 -8.05 8.13
C ALA A 51 -5.12 -7.83 6.92
N VAL A 52 -3.90 -7.31 7.13
CA VAL A 52 -2.92 -7.11 6.05
C VAL A 52 -2.42 -8.45 5.48
N VAL A 53 -2.20 -9.47 6.31
CA VAL A 53 -1.87 -10.82 5.84
C VAL A 53 -3.04 -11.41 5.02
N LEU A 54 -4.28 -11.23 5.47
CA LEU A 54 -5.46 -11.68 4.74
C LEU A 54 -5.66 -10.92 3.41
N SER A 55 -5.25 -9.66 3.31
CA SER A 55 -5.39 -8.84 2.09
C SER A 55 -4.45 -9.26 0.94
N ALA A 56 -3.47 -10.14 1.18
CA ALA A 56 -2.62 -10.65 0.12
C ALA A 56 -3.46 -11.35 -0.97
N GLN A 57 -3.46 -10.79 -2.19
CA GLN A 57 -4.28 -11.24 -3.33
C GLN A 57 -5.79 -11.32 -3.03
N CYS A 58 -6.28 -10.51 -2.09
CA CYS A 58 -7.67 -10.42 -1.72
C CYS A 58 -8.07 -8.94 -1.61
N THR A 59 -9.32 -8.61 -1.87
CA THR A 59 -9.79 -7.21 -1.76
C THR A 59 -10.01 -6.84 -0.29
N ASP A 60 -9.73 -5.57 0.08
CA ASP A 60 -9.97 -5.06 1.43
C ASP A 60 -11.44 -5.24 1.83
N LYS A 61 -12.38 -5.02 0.88
CA LYS A 61 -13.80 -5.28 1.09
C LYS A 61 -14.08 -6.73 1.54
N ARG A 62 -13.42 -7.72 0.93
CA ARG A 62 -13.61 -9.13 1.33
C ARG A 62 -12.98 -9.38 2.70
N VAL A 63 -11.82 -8.81 2.97
CA VAL A 63 -11.17 -8.92 4.29
C VAL A 63 -12.08 -8.34 5.37
N ASN A 64 -12.61 -7.12 5.19
CA ASN A 64 -13.52 -6.47 6.14
C ASN A 64 -14.85 -7.22 6.35
N GLN A 65 -15.25 -8.10 5.41
CA GLN A 65 -16.42 -8.97 5.59
C GLN A 65 -16.17 -10.16 6.52
N VAL A 66 -14.93 -10.67 6.59
CA VAL A 66 -14.60 -11.88 7.36
C VAL A 66 -13.94 -11.57 8.71
N THR A 67 -13.26 -10.43 8.83
CA THR A 67 -12.50 -10.08 10.03
C THR A 67 -13.35 -9.77 11.27
N PRO A 68 -14.56 -9.20 11.21
CA PRO A 68 -15.35 -8.95 12.41
C PRO A 68 -15.66 -10.22 13.19
N GLU A 69 -16.10 -11.27 12.52
CA GLU A 69 -16.39 -12.56 13.17
C GLU A 69 -15.11 -13.27 13.64
N LEU A 70 -14.04 -13.24 12.83
CA LEU A 70 -12.74 -13.75 13.21
C LEU A 70 -12.23 -13.07 14.49
N PHE A 71 -12.30 -11.73 14.57
CA PHE A 71 -11.80 -10.96 15.72
C PHE A 71 -12.70 -11.05 16.96
N ALA A 72 -13.97 -11.38 16.80
CA ALA A 72 -14.84 -11.70 17.93
C ALA A 72 -14.40 -12.97 18.65
N HIS A 73 -13.84 -13.95 17.94
CA HIS A 73 -13.37 -15.21 18.51
C HIS A 73 -11.86 -15.17 18.85
N TYR A 74 -11.06 -14.45 18.05
CA TYR A 74 -9.60 -14.35 18.18
C TYR A 74 -9.16 -12.88 18.20
N PRO A 75 -9.46 -12.13 19.29
CA PRO A 75 -9.19 -10.70 19.36
C PRO A 75 -7.70 -10.33 19.41
N ASP A 76 -6.84 -11.26 19.85
CA ASP A 76 -5.42 -11.05 20.08
C ASP A 76 -4.56 -12.28 19.71
N ALA A 77 -3.24 -12.12 19.80
CA ALA A 77 -2.30 -13.19 19.47
C ALA A 77 -2.41 -14.38 20.44
N ARG A 78 -2.74 -14.14 21.71
CA ARG A 78 -2.80 -15.20 22.72
C ARG A 78 -3.95 -16.16 22.44
N THR A 79 -5.13 -15.63 22.13
CA THR A 79 -6.30 -16.44 21.77
C THR A 79 -6.09 -17.16 20.42
N MET A 80 -5.53 -16.46 19.41
CA MET A 80 -5.28 -17.09 18.11
C MET A 80 -4.19 -18.16 18.14
N ALA A 81 -3.21 -18.06 19.07
CA ALA A 81 -2.15 -19.07 19.23
C ALA A 81 -2.67 -20.42 19.72
N THR A 82 -3.85 -20.44 20.39
CA THR A 82 -4.49 -21.69 20.87
C THR A 82 -5.33 -22.39 19.81
N ALA A 83 -5.59 -21.73 18.68
CA ALA A 83 -6.39 -22.30 17.59
C ALA A 83 -5.57 -23.30 16.75
N GLU A 84 -6.31 -24.17 16.06
CA GLU A 84 -5.78 -24.93 14.95
C GLU A 84 -6.16 -24.26 13.61
N PRO A 85 -5.38 -24.43 12.52
CA PRO A 85 -5.68 -23.81 11.23
C PRO A 85 -7.11 -24.05 10.74
N GLU A 86 -7.66 -25.22 10.99
CA GLU A 86 -9.01 -25.63 10.62
C GLU A 86 -10.10 -24.78 11.29
N ASP A 87 -9.82 -24.27 12.49
CA ASP A 87 -10.76 -23.39 13.20
C ASP A 87 -10.86 -22.03 12.53
N LEU A 88 -9.72 -21.47 12.07
CA LEU A 88 -9.71 -20.20 11.36
C LEU A 88 -10.39 -20.30 9.99
N LEU A 89 -10.31 -21.44 9.33
CA LEU A 89 -10.96 -21.66 8.02
C LEU A 89 -12.47 -21.45 8.06
N LYS A 90 -13.12 -21.65 9.19
CA LYS A 90 -14.56 -21.39 9.38
C LYS A 90 -14.90 -19.93 9.07
N TYR A 91 -13.98 -19.00 9.37
CA TYR A 91 -14.15 -17.56 9.20
C TYR A 91 -13.55 -17.05 7.88
N ILE A 92 -12.34 -17.53 7.52
CA ILE A 92 -11.58 -16.98 6.40
C ILE A 92 -11.68 -17.82 5.11
N GLY A 93 -12.55 -18.82 5.06
CA GLY A 93 -12.67 -19.73 3.91
C GLY A 93 -12.96 -19.04 2.56
N SER A 94 -13.50 -17.83 2.58
CA SER A 94 -13.83 -17.05 1.37
C SER A 94 -12.72 -16.12 0.87
N VAL A 95 -11.57 -16.01 1.56
CA VAL A 95 -10.42 -15.24 1.08
C VAL A 95 -9.57 -16.08 0.13
N SER A 96 -8.70 -15.43 -0.65
CA SER A 96 -7.76 -16.15 -1.51
C SER A 96 -6.75 -16.95 -0.69
N TYR A 97 -6.47 -18.19 -1.05
CA TYR A 97 -5.51 -19.09 -0.39
C TYR A 97 -5.76 -19.29 1.11
N PRO A 98 -6.98 -19.66 1.53
CA PRO A 98 -7.38 -19.66 2.93
C PRO A 98 -6.56 -20.63 3.78
N ASN A 99 -6.23 -21.83 3.28
CA ASN A 99 -5.47 -22.84 4.01
C ASN A 99 -4.07 -22.31 4.42
N ALA A 100 -3.30 -21.81 3.45
CA ALA A 100 -1.97 -21.28 3.73
C ALA A 100 -2.04 -20.05 4.68
N LYS A 101 -3.07 -19.22 4.55
CA LYS A 101 -3.26 -18.08 5.44
C LYS A 101 -3.63 -18.52 6.85
N ALA A 102 -4.50 -19.50 7.03
CA ALA A 102 -4.83 -20.05 8.33
C ALA A 102 -3.59 -20.59 9.05
N GLU A 103 -2.77 -21.40 8.37
CA GLU A 103 -1.49 -21.88 8.90
C GLU A 103 -0.55 -20.74 9.29
N HIS A 104 -0.40 -19.72 8.40
CA HIS A 104 0.44 -18.56 8.69
C HIS A 104 -0.04 -17.80 9.91
N LEU A 105 -1.35 -17.54 10.05
CA LEU A 105 -1.90 -16.77 11.16
C LEU A 105 -1.70 -17.49 12.50
N VAL A 106 -1.97 -18.79 12.58
CA VAL A 106 -1.75 -19.58 13.82
C VAL A 106 -0.27 -19.59 14.20
N ARG A 107 0.62 -19.89 13.25
CA ARG A 107 2.07 -19.90 13.49
C ARG A 107 2.60 -18.51 13.87
N MET A 108 2.12 -17.46 13.21
CA MET A 108 2.45 -16.06 13.52
C MET A 108 2.04 -15.72 14.95
N ALA A 109 0.82 -16.06 15.34
CA ALA A 109 0.32 -15.82 16.69
C ALA A 109 1.14 -16.57 17.75
N ARG A 110 1.51 -17.82 17.52
CA ARG A 110 2.39 -18.61 18.41
C ARG A 110 3.76 -17.93 18.57
N ILE A 111 4.39 -17.48 17.46
CA ILE A 111 5.67 -16.76 17.53
C ILE A 111 5.53 -15.44 18.28
N LEU A 112 4.46 -14.67 18.07
CA LEU A 112 4.22 -13.43 18.81
C LEU A 112 4.12 -13.69 20.31
N VAL A 113 3.42 -14.73 20.73
CA VAL A 113 3.31 -15.10 22.15
C VAL A 113 4.65 -15.54 22.73
N GLU A 114 5.36 -16.43 22.04
CA GLU A 114 6.60 -17.02 22.52
C GLU A 114 7.76 -16.02 22.59
N LYS A 115 7.92 -15.18 21.55
CA LYS A 115 9.09 -14.32 21.39
C LYS A 115 8.84 -12.85 21.73
N HIS A 116 7.57 -12.39 21.64
CA HIS A 116 7.22 -10.97 21.72
C HIS A 116 6.13 -10.68 22.77
N GLY A 117 5.86 -11.63 23.69
CA GLY A 117 4.89 -11.44 24.76
C GLY A 117 3.44 -11.26 24.27
N GLY A 118 3.14 -11.61 23.03
CA GLY A 118 1.84 -11.44 22.38
C GLY A 118 1.69 -10.13 21.60
N GLU A 119 2.71 -9.28 21.61
CA GLU A 119 2.70 -7.97 20.94
C GLU A 119 3.35 -8.03 19.56
N VAL A 120 2.89 -7.17 18.63
CA VAL A 120 3.48 -7.04 17.31
C VAL A 120 4.73 -6.16 17.39
N PRO A 121 5.91 -6.67 16.96
CA PRO A 121 7.13 -5.87 17.02
C PRO A 121 7.10 -4.73 15.98
N SER A 122 7.73 -3.60 16.32
CA SER A 122 7.88 -2.46 15.39
C SER A 122 9.15 -2.52 14.54
N ASP A 123 10.05 -3.49 14.79
CA ASP A 123 11.29 -3.66 14.03
C ASP A 123 11.05 -4.42 12.72
N MET A 124 11.69 -3.96 11.63
CA MET A 124 11.53 -4.55 10.28
C MET A 124 11.99 -6.01 10.26
N ASN A 125 13.14 -6.33 10.87
CA ASN A 125 13.69 -7.67 10.80
C ASN A 125 12.82 -8.65 11.58
N LEU A 126 12.33 -8.25 12.75
CA LEU A 126 11.44 -9.07 13.57
C LEU A 126 10.08 -9.30 12.88
N LEU A 127 9.56 -8.28 12.16
CA LEU A 127 8.34 -8.44 11.36
C LEU A 127 8.54 -9.44 10.21
N LEU A 128 9.70 -9.43 9.57
CA LEU A 128 10.03 -10.35 8.46
C LEU A 128 10.21 -11.81 8.90
N GLU A 129 10.45 -12.06 10.18
CA GLU A 129 10.49 -13.43 10.75
C GLU A 129 9.11 -14.05 10.89
N LEU A 130 8.04 -13.24 10.85
CA LEU A 130 6.67 -13.72 11.04
C LEU A 130 6.12 -14.41 9.78
N PRO A 131 5.52 -15.59 9.90
CA PRO A 131 4.90 -16.30 8.78
C PRO A 131 3.84 -15.42 8.08
N GLY A 132 3.89 -15.37 6.75
CA GLY A 132 2.98 -14.55 5.94
C GLY A 132 3.34 -13.07 5.86
N VAL A 133 4.39 -12.61 6.54
CA VAL A 133 4.84 -11.23 6.55
C VAL A 133 6.04 -11.06 5.62
N GLY A 134 5.80 -10.45 4.46
CA GLY A 134 6.86 -9.99 3.55
C GLY A 134 7.15 -8.51 3.74
N ARG A 135 8.15 -7.98 3.01
CA ARG A 135 8.56 -6.56 3.07
C ARG A 135 7.39 -5.59 2.90
N LYS A 136 6.48 -5.86 1.95
CA LYS A 136 5.29 -5.01 1.75
C LYS A 136 4.42 -4.95 3.00
N THR A 137 4.11 -6.11 3.59
CA THR A 137 3.32 -6.21 4.82
C THR A 137 4.02 -5.49 5.97
N ALA A 138 5.31 -5.73 6.16
CA ALA A 138 6.10 -5.08 7.22
C ALA A 138 6.11 -3.54 7.06
N ASN A 139 6.27 -3.02 5.84
CA ASN A 139 6.18 -1.58 5.58
C ASN A 139 4.80 -1.01 5.94
N VAL A 140 3.70 -1.70 5.59
CA VAL A 140 2.34 -1.27 5.97
C VAL A 140 2.19 -1.22 7.48
N ILE A 141 2.61 -2.28 8.20
CA ILE A 141 2.52 -2.33 9.66
C ILE A 141 3.35 -1.22 10.31
N GLN A 142 4.59 -1.02 9.87
CA GLN A 142 5.44 0.04 10.39
C GLN A 142 4.85 1.43 10.16
N SER A 143 4.29 1.67 8.98
CA SER A 143 3.69 2.95 8.64
C SER A 143 2.38 3.19 9.41
N VAL A 144 1.42 2.26 9.30
CA VAL A 144 0.06 2.48 9.81
C VAL A 144 -0.02 2.34 11.33
N ALA A 145 0.65 1.33 11.92
CA ALA A 145 0.56 1.07 13.36
C ALA A 145 1.59 1.85 14.19
N PHE A 146 2.77 2.11 13.62
CA PHE A 146 3.88 2.70 14.37
C PHE A 146 4.31 4.08 13.87
N GLY A 147 3.63 4.64 12.87
CA GLY A 147 3.92 5.98 12.34
C GLY A 147 5.33 6.12 11.72
N LYS A 148 5.98 5.00 11.37
CA LYS A 148 7.31 5.04 10.77
C LYS A 148 7.22 5.47 9.30
N SER A 149 8.24 6.19 8.84
CA SER A 149 8.36 6.67 7.46
C SER A 149 8.76 5.54 6.51
N THR A 150 7.89 4.52 6.38
CA THR A 150 8.06 3.38 5.47
C THR A 150 6.98 3.38 4.40
N LEU A 151 7.36 3.04 3.17
CA LEU A 151 6.48 3.08 2.00
C LEU A 151 6.31 1.68 1.42
N ALA A 152 5.12 1.13 1.49
CA ALA A 152 4.80 -0.12 0.82
C ALA A 152 4.59 0.12 -0.68
N VAL A 153 5.20 -0.70 -1.54
CA VAL A 153 5.01 -0.62 -2.98
C VAL A 153 4.23 -1.84 -3.46
N ASP A 154 2.96 -1.60 -3.77
CA ASP A 154 2.10 -2.58 -4.43
C ASP A 154 2.02 -2.32 -5.94
N THR A 155 1.19 -3.07 -6.64
CA THR A 155 1.00 -2.91 -8.10
C THR A 155 0.41 -1.56 -8.49
N HIS A 156 -0.39 -0.93 -7.61
CA HIS A 156 -0.95 0.41 -7.83
C HIS A 156 0.13 1.47 -7.67
N VAL A 157 0.82 1.48 -6.54
CA VAL A 157 1.93 2.41 -6.28
C VAL A 157 3.01 2.29 -7.34
N PHE A 158 3.42 1.07 -7.68
CA PHE A 158 4.42 0.81 -8.72
C PHE A 158 4.01 1.44 -10.07
N ARG A 159 2.79 1.16 -10.52
CA ARG A 159 2.26 1.68 -11.79
C ARG A 159 2.13 3.19 -11.80
N VAL A 160 1.55 3.75 -10.75
CA VAL A 160 1.31 5.20 -10.64
C VAL A 160 2.63 5.96 -10.59
N ALA A 161 3.59 5.51 -9.79
CA ALA A 161 4.90 6.12 -9.69
C ALA A 161 5.61 6.21 -11.05
N HIS A 162 5.55 5.15 -11.86
CA HIS A 162 6.11 5.16 -13.22
C HIS A 162 5.33 6.07 -14.17
N ARG A 163 3.99 6.02 -14.13
CA ARG A 163 3.14 6.84 -15.01
C ARG A 163 3.26 8.33 -14.72
N LEU A 164 3.38 8.72 -13.47
CA LEU A 164 3.60 10.10 -13.07
C LEU A 164 5.06 10.58 -13.24
N GLY A 165 5.97 9.70 -13.67
CA GLY A 165 7.39 10.05 -13.84
C GLY A 165 8.10 10.34 -12.52
N LEU A 166 7.60 9.82 -11.39
CA LEU A 166 8.27 9.90 -10.10
C LEU A 166 9.49 8.99 -10.02
N VAL A 167 9.44 7.87 -10.73
CA VAL A 167 10.53 6.89 -10.81
C VAL A 167 10.92 6.64 -12.26
N SER A 168 12.13 6.14 -12.47
CA SER A 168 12.65 5.83 -13.80
C SER A 168 12.31 4.41 -14.25
N LYS A 169 12.42 4.12 -15.54
CA LYS A 169 12.27 2.75 -16.08
C LYS A 169 13.31 1.75 -15.51
N ARG A 170 14.42 2.25 -14.93
CA ARG A 170 15.44 1.42 -14.25
C ARG A 170 15.00 0.95 -12.86
N ASP A 171 14.01 1.63 -12.28
CA ASP A 171 13.43 1.27 -10.98
C ASP A 171 12.36 0.18 -11.18
N ASN A 172 12.76 -0.96 -11.73
CA ASN A 172 11.93 -2.03 -12.26
C ASN A 172 11.52 -3.10 -11.23
N THR A 173 11.80 -2.89 -9.95
CA THR A 173 11.34 -3.75 -8.85
C THR A 173 10.65 -2.92 -7.78
N PRO A 174 9.70 -3.49 -6.99
CA PRO A 174 9.07 -2.78 -5.88
C PRO A 174 10.07 -2.15 -4.91
N TYR A 175 11.15 -2.85 -4.60
CA TYR A 175 12.20 -2.34 -3.71
C TYR A 175 12.93 -1.12 -4.28
N LYS A 176 13.28 -1.13 -5.57
CA LYS A 176 13.90 0.04 -6.22
C LYS A 176 12.95 1.23 -6.26
N VAL A 177 11.66 0.99 -6.53
CA VAL A 177 10.62 2.04 -6.49
C VAL A 177 10.48 2.60 -5.08
N GLU A 178 10.46 1.76 -4.05
CA GLU A 178 10.46 2.18 -2.64
C GLU A 178 11.62 3.14 -2.35
N LEU A 179 12.86 2.73 -2.67
CA LEU A 179 14.06 3.56 -2.47
C LEU A 179 14.02 4.87 -3.27
N ALA A 180 13.53 4.82 -4.51
CA ALA A 180 13.43 6.01 -5.35
C ALA A 180 12.39 7.01 -4.82
N LEU A 181 11.23 6.52 -4.36
CA LEU A 181 10.18 7.37 -3.81
C LEU A 181 10.58 7.98 -2.46
N THR A 182 11.10 7.17 -1.54
CA THR A 182 11.49 7.64 -0.19
C THR A 182 12.65 8.64 -0.20
N ARG A 183 13.41 8.71 -1.28
CA ARG A 183 14.47 9.71 -1.46
C ARG A 183 13.95 11.14 -1.65
N TYR A 184 12.77 11.30 -2.26
CA TYR A 184 12.22 12.60 -2.66
C TYR A 184 10.95 12.99 -1.89
N ILE A 185 10.27 12.02 -1.27
CA ILE A 185 9.09 12.29 -0.44
C ILE A 185 9.57 12.66 0.96
N PRO A 186 9.12 13.80 1.53
CA PRO A 186 9.41 14.14 2.92
C PRO A 186 8.98 13.04 3.88
N ALA A 187 9.76 12.81 4.94
CA ALA A 187 9.54 11.72 5.90
C ALA A 187 8.11 11.72 6.48
N ASP A 188 7.58 12.89 6.79
CA ASP A 188 6.23 13.06 7.35
C ASP A 188 5.09 12.73 6.36
N ASP A 189 5.39 12.77 5.06
CA ASP A 189 4.42 12.42 4.02
C ASP A 189 4.47 10.96 3.61
N ILE A 190 5.55 10.25 3.89
CA ILE A 190 5.74 8.87 3.44
C ILE A 190 4.57 7.96 3.82
N PRO A 191 4.04 7.98 5.07
CA PRO A 191 2.89 7.16 5.44
C PRO A 191 1.65 7.47 4.60
N ARG A 192 1.39 8.74 4.34
CA ARG A 192 0.24 9.17 3.51
C ARG A 192 0.47 8.92 2.03
N ALA A 193 1.70 9.09 1.55
CA ALA A 193 2.04 8.93 0.13
C ALA A 193 1.78 7.52 -0.40
N HIS A 194 1.95 6.49 0.44
CA HIS A 194 1.52 5.14 0.09
C HIS A 194 0.04 5.12 -0.28
N HIS A 195 -0.82 5.65 0.59
CA HIS A 195 -2.27 5.64 0.39
C HIS A 195 -2.69 6.56 -0.77
N TRP A 196 -2.08 7.74 -0.93
CA TRP A 196 -2.33 8.63 -2.06
C TRP A 196 -2.10 7.93 -3.40
N LEU A 197 -0.93 7.32 -3.57
CA LEU A 197 -0.58 6.62 -4.81
C LEU A 197 -1.42 5.35 -5.01
N LEU A 198 -1.73 4.62 -3.94
CA LEU A 198 -2.58 3.42 -3.97
C LEU A 198 -3.99 3.78 -4.42
N LEU A 199 -4.64 4.73 -3.74
CA LEU A 199 -6.03 5.12 -4.03
C LEU A 199 -6.15 5.79 -5.40
N HIS A 200 -5.21 6.67 -5.77
CA HIS A 200 -5.14 7.21 -7.13
C HIS A 200 -5.02 6.10 -8.18
N GLY A 201 -4.20 5.10 -7.92
CA GLY A 201 -4.07 3.93 -8.79
C GLY A 201 -5.30 3.04 -8.83
N ARG A 202 -6.04 2.93 -7.73
CA ARG A 202 -7.24 2.11 -7.61
C ARG A 202 -8.44 2.75 -8.34
N TYR A 203 -8.63 4.05 -8.18
CA TYR A 203 -9.86 4.73 -8.61
C TYR A 203 -9.71 5.66 -9.82
N VAL A 204 -8.52 6.21 -10.07
CA VAL A 204 -8.28 7.15 -11.17
C VAL A 204 -7.34 6.55 -12.22
N CYS A 205 -6.08 6.30 -11.86
CA CYS A 205 -5.05 5.80 -12.77
C CYS A 205 -5.08 4.26 -12.86
N THR A 206 -6.23 3.70 -13.24
CA THR A 206 -6.45 2.25 -13.29
C THR A 206 -5.53 1.56 -14.31
N SER A 207 -5.37 0.24 -14.18
CA SER A 207 -4.40 -0.52 -15.00
C SER A 207 -4.74 -0.49 -16.48
N ARG A 208 -5.95 -0.89 -16.85
CA ARG A 208 -6.36 -1.09 -18.25
C ARG A 208 -6.95 0.16 -18.90
N LYS A 209 -7.78 0.90 -18.17
CA LYS A 209 -8.51 2.07 -18.69
C LYS A 209 -8.44 3.22 -17.66
N PRO A 210 -7.30 3.94 -17.57
CA PRO A 210 -7.20 5.07 -16.66
C PRO A 210 -8.14 6.20 -17.07
N HIS A 211 -8.72 6.87 -16.08
CA HIS A 211 -9.66 7.99 -16.26
C HIS A 211 -8.90 9.31 -16.42
N CYS A 212 -8.06 9.40 -17.46
CA CYS A 212 -7.17 10.56 -17.68
C CYS A 212 -7.93 11.87 -17.87
N GLU A 213 -9.13 11.81 -18.44
CA GLU A 213 -10.03 12.95 -18.66
C GLU A 213 -10.57 13.57 -17.35
N LYS A 214 -10.50 12.82 -16.24
CA LYS A 214 -10.92 13.24 -14.89
C LYS A 214 -9.76 13.32 -13.91
N CYS A 215 -8.52 13.22 -14.41
CA CYS A 215 -7.34 13.18 -13.56
C CYS A 215 -6.81 14.58 -13.33
N ASP A 216 -6.87 15.08 -12.11
CA ASP A 216 -6.35 16.41 -11.74
C ASP A 216 -4.82 16.52 -11.86
N LEU A 217 -4.12 15.37 -12.01
CA LEU A 217 -2.68 15.32 -12.28
C LEU A 217 -2.36 15.21 -13.78
N ALA A 218 -3.36 15.34 -14.66
CA ALA A 218 -3.17 15.18 -16.10
C ALA A 218 -2.08 16.11 -16.66
N ASP A 219 -2.07 17.36 -16.23
CA ASP A 219 -1.12 18.39 -16.66
C ASP A 219 0.31 18.17 -16.13
N LEU A 220 0.49 17.29 -15.15
CA LEU A 220 1.78 16.90 -14.60
C LEU A 220 2.25 15.52 -15.07
N CYS A 221 1.39 14.79 -15.79
CA CYS A 221 1.63 13.42 -16.17
C CYS A 221 2.37 13.28 -17.50
N PRO A 222 3.65 12.87 -17.53
CA PRO A 222 4.41 12.76 -18.77
C PRO A 222 3.80 11.74 -19.74
N LYS A 223 3.04 10.76 -19.24
CA LYS A 223 2.41 9.75 -20.09
C LYS A 223 1.36 10.30 -21.05
N LEU A 224 0.66 11.37 -20.68
CA LEU A 224 -0.29 12.05 -21.56
C LEU A 224 0.42 12.84 -22.67
N ILE A 225 1.66 13.25 -22.42
CA ILE A 225 2.44 14.11 -23.33
C ILE A 225 3.20 13.27 -24.34
N GLU A 226 3.71 12.12 -23.94
CA GLU A 226 4.48 11.23 -24.81
C GLU A 226 3.62 10.47 -25.84
N GLY A 227 2.30 10.68 -25.87
CA GLY A 227 1.39 10.04 -26.83
C GLY A 227 1.40 8.51 -26.77
N SER A 228 1.94 7.94 -25.69
CA SER A 228 2.04 6.49 -25.52
C SER A 228 0.65 5.88 -25.41
N LYS A 229 0.23 5.15 -26.44
CA LYS A 229 -0.94 4.27 -26.38
C LYS A 229 -0.83 3.38 -25.16
N LEU A 230 -1.85 3.38 -24.33
CA LEU A 230 -2.03 2.51 -23.17
C LEU A 230 -2.10 1.04 -23.58
#